data_9229fa4a3a4325944bb53d11b8e0dcf5
#
_entry.id   9229fa4a3a4325944bb53d11b8e0dcf5
#
_cell.length_a   1.000
_cell.length_b   1.000
_cell.length_c   1.000
_cell.angle_alpha   90.00
_cell.angle_beta   90.00
_cell.angle_gamma   90.00
#
_symmetry.space_group_name_H-M   'P 1'
#
loop_
_entity.id
_entity.type
_entity.pdbx_description
1 polymer ?
#
loop_
_entity_poly.entity_id
_entity_poly.type
_entity_poly.pdbx_seq_one_letter_code
_entity_poly.pdbx_strand_id
1 'polypeptide(L)'
;LEVFIGGDTTDSYNATILGVSECNDLALIDINAPGPLPYLEWYDGEITAGIDVYAAGFPLGDPEFTLTRGIVAKAEADGDITGTSSIDHTVEHDAAIQPGNSGGPLVTADGQVLGVNYAGGAMRTTTEQFWAIASDLAQPVVEQMRDGDFESLGINGWAVYDEGLGLAGIWVAGVAPGSPASDAEILPGDIVTSMNGLPVGTDGTFADYCDVIRTAGEGSPIAVEVLRYDTSEILRGEINGDQPIETTFSFADEVEDEVATEETTPGAEPVEYAYESVIDETGQLTVDVPVEWASRDLAPGTLEDGTEVPYIAASSELEGFLGGWEQPGLLLVALPRTDDIDGSLAQYGFDGECSDGGISDYTDNVFTGKYQVWLDCGGTTTDIVTLVANDAGGPYTVVMLAQILSDADLGALDRAFGTFNFATS
;
A
#
# COMPACT_ATOMS: atom_id res chain seq x y z
N LEU A 1 -19.30 -18.34 -8.79
CA LEU A 1 -19.26 -19.10 -7.53
C LEU A 1 -19.98 -20.43 -7.69
N GLU A 2 -19.43 -21.50 -7.11
CA GLU A 2 -20.07 -22.81 -6.97
C GLU A 2 -20.39 -23.07 -5.50
N VAL A 3 -21.60 -23.56 -5.22
CA VAL A 3 -22.08 -23.88 -3.88
C VAL A 3 -22.54 -25.34 -3.85
N PHE A 4 -22.08 -26.07 -2.85
CA PHE A 4 -22.50 -27.43 -2.55
C PHE A 4 -23.43 -27.41 -1.35
N ILE A 5 -24.57 -28.09 -1.44
CA ILE A 5 -25.60 -28.05 -0.39
C ILE A 5 -25.58 -29.35 0.41
N GLY A 6 -25.50 -29.26 1.74
CA GLY A 6 -25.58 -30.41 2.64
C GLY A 6 -24.43 -31.40 2.58
N GLY A 7 -23.26 -30.96 2.08
CA GLY A 7 -22.09 -31.81 1.93
C GLY A 7 -22.12 -32.76 0.71
N ASP A 8 -23.15 -32.64 -0.13
CA ASP A 8 -23.19 -33.37 -1.41
C ASP A 8 -22.30 -32.65 -2.43
N THR A 9 -21.16 -33.27 -2.75
CA THR A 9 -20.18 -32.73 -3.71
C THR A 9 -20.41 -33.22 -5.15
N THR A 10 -21.51 -33.94 -5.42
CA THR A 10 -21.86 -34.42 -6.78
C THR A 10 -22.63 -33.39 -7.58
N ASP A 11 -23.47 -32.60 -6.91
CA ASP A 11 -24.26 -31.54 -7.52
C ASP A 11 -23.83 -30.16 -6.98
N SER A 12 -23.35 -29.30 -7.87
CA SER A 12 -23.04 -27.90 -7.54
C SER A 12 -24.11 -26.95 -8.06
N TYR A 13 -24.30 -25.85 -7.37
CA TYR A 13 -25.23 -24.76 -7.74
C TYR A 13 -24.43 -23.49 -7.99
N ASN A 14 -24.80 -22.73 -9.02
CA ASN A 14 -24.22 -21.41 -9.25
C ASN A 14 -24.77 -20.42 -8.23
N ALA A 15 -23.93 -19.51 -7.80
CA ALA A 15 -24.33 -18.37 -6.97
C ALA A 15 -23.85 -17.06 -7.56
N THR A 16 -24.64 -16.00 -7.32
CA THR A 16 -24.32 -14.61 -7.69
C THR A 16 -24.07 -13.82 -6.42
N ILE A 17 -23.03 -12.99 -6.43
CA ILE A 17 -22.77 -12.02 -5.35
C ILE A 17 -23.80 -10.90 -5.51
N LEU A 18 -24.55 -10.59 -4.46
CA LEU A 18 -25.49 -9.49 -4.39
C LEU A 18 -24.85 -8.22 -3.83
N GLY A 19 -23.94 -8.38 -2.87
CA GLY A 19 -23.19 -7.30 -2.27
C GLY A 19 -22.01 -7.82 -1.45
N VAL A 20 -21.02 -6.97 -1.27
CA VAL A 20 -19.80 -7.22 -0.47
C VAL A 20 -19.63 -6.09 0.53
N SER A 21 -19.16 -6.41 1.71
CA SER A 21 -18.69 -5.43 2.69
C SER A 21 -17.28 -5.80 3.11
N GLU A 22 -16.27 -5.16 2.49
CA GLU A 22 -14.87 -5.49 2.74
C GLU A 22 -14.44 -5.11 4.16
N CYS A 23 -14.95 -4.00 4.69
CA CYS A 23 -14.66 -3.58 6.04
C CYS A 23 -15.24 -4.53 7.10
N ASN A 24 -16.37 -5.17 6.82
CA ASN A 24 -17.02 -6.10 7.75
C ASN A 24 -16.72 -7.58 7.43
N ASP A 25 -15.89 -7.87 6.43
CA ASP A 25 -15.55 -9.23 5.98
C ASP A 25 -16.80 -10.09 5.67
N LEU A 26 -17.83 -9.50 5.06
CA LEU A 26 -19.09 -10.14 4.74
C LEU A 26 -19.39 -10.05 3.24
N ALA A 27 -20.03 -11.10 2.71
CA ALA A 27 -20.58 -11.10 1.37
C ALA A 27 -21.97 -11.75 1.38
N LEU A 28 -22.89 -11.15 0.65
CA LEU A 28 -24.23 -11.69 0.41
C LEU A 28 -24.28 -12.35 -0.96
N ILE A 29 -24.70 -13.61 -1.01
CA ILE A 29 -24.83 -14.38 -2.25
C ILE A 29 -26.25 -14.88 -2.43
N ASP A 30 -26.72 -14.93 -3.69
CA ASP A 30 -27.96 -15.60 -4.10
C ASP A 30 -27.64 -16.93 -4.78
N ILE A 31 -28.19 -18.03 -4.26
CA ILE A 31 -27.91 -19.38 -4.73
C ILE A 31 -29.02 -19.83 -5.69
N ASN A 32 -28.67 -20.12 -6.92
CA ASN A 32 -29.61 -20.63 -7.92
C ASN A 32 -29.90 -22.13 -7.73
N ALA A 33 -30.56 -22.46 -6.62
CA ALA A 33 -30.95 -23.83 -6.28
C ALA A 33 -32.48 -24.03 -6.42
N PRO A 34 -32.95 -25.24 -6.71
CA PRO A 34 -34.39 -25.51 -6.83
C PRO A 34 -35.10 -25.52 -5.46
N GLY A 35 -36.15 -24.73 -5.35
CA GLY A 35 -37.02 -24.68 -4.16
C GLY A 35 -36.46 -23.86 -2.98
N PRO A 36 -37.26 -23.71 -1.93
CA PRO A 36 -36.83 -22.99 -0.74
C PRO A 36 -35.76 -23.82 0.01
N LEU A 37 -34.65 -23.18 0.30
CA LEU A 37 -33.63 -23.78 1.16
C LEU A 37 -33.98 -23.60 2.64
N PRO A 38 -33.64 -24.56 3.52
CA PRO A 38 -33.76 -24.36 4.95
C PRO A 38 -32.81 -23.22 5.37
N TYR A 39 -33.26 -22.42 6.34
CA TYR A 39 -32.49 -21.31 6.87
C TYR A 39 -32.52 -21.30 8.40
N LEU A 40 -31.63 -20.54 9.01
CA LEU A 40 -31.57 -20.25 10.42
C LEU A 40 -31.99 -18.81 10.67
N GLU A 41 -32.68 -18.56 11.78
CA GLU A 41 -33.03 -17.22 12.22
C GLU A 41 -31.83 -16.57 12.92
N TRP A 42 -31.70 -15.25 12.83
CA TRP A 42 -30.75 -14.51 13.63
C TRP A 42 -31.08 -14.54 15.12
N TYR A 43 -30.05 -14.58 15.97
CA TYR A 43 -30.21 -14.38 17.39
C TYR A 43 -30.47 -12.89 17.66
N ASP A 44 -31.60 -12.58 18.29
CA ASP A 44 -32.05 -11.22 18.58
C ASP A 44 -31.95 -10.85 20.08
N GLY A 45 -31.38 -11.74 20.88
CA GLY A 45 -31.18 -11.51 22.31
C GLY A 45 -29.86 -10.76 22.58
N GLU A 46 -29.70 -10.32 23.84
CA GLU A 46 -28.42 -9.75 24.30
C GLU A 46 -27.33 -10.83 24.31
N ILE A 47 -26.22 -10.58 23.59
CA ILE A 47 -25.07 -11.46 23.60
C ILE A 47 -24.32 -11.26 24.93
N THR A 48 -24.14 -12.34 25.68
CA THR A 48 -23.44 -12.30 26.97
C THR A 48 -22.47 -13.47 27.11
N ALA A 49 -21.41 -13.26 27.91
CA ALA A 49 -20.47 -14.34 28.20
C ALA A 49 -21.16 -15.51 28.90
N GLY A 50 -20.80 -16.74 28.49
CA GLY A 50 -21.35 -17.97 29.05
C GLY A 50 -22.53 -18.54 28.25
N ILE A 51 -23.00 -17.90 27.20
CA ILE A 51 -23.97 -18.52 26.26
C ILE A 51 -23.31 -19.74 25.60
N ASP A 52 -24.00 -20.89 25.63
CA ASP A 52 -23.58 -22.09 24.89
C ASP A 52 -23.68 -21.83 23.38
N VAL A 53 -22.59 -22.07 22.65
CA VAL A 53 -22.52 -21.88 21.20
C VAL A 53 -21.94 -23.11 20.48
N TYR A 54 -22.29 -23.22 19.20
CA TYR A 54 -21.84 -24.29 18.34
C TYR A 54 -21.37 -23.68 17.03
N ALA A 55 -20.11 -23.95 16.64
CA ALA A 55 -19.62 -23.61 15.31
C ALA A 55 -19.91 -24.77 14.35
N ALA A 56 -20.62 -24.46 13.26
CA ALA A 56 -21.09 -25.42 12.28
C ALA A 56 -20.42 -25.17 10.92
N GLY A 57 -19.92 -26.20 10.26
CA GLY A 57 -19.25 -26.02 8.96
C GLY A 57 -18.70 -27.27 8.34
N PHE A 58 -17.84 -27.09 7.32
CA PHE A 58 -17.14 -28.10 6.55
C PHE A 58 -15.64 -27.78 6.51
N PRO A 59 -14.92 -27.90 7.63
CA PRO A 59 -13.53 -27.48 7.72
C PRO A 59 -12.59 -28.37 6.88
N LEU A 60 -11.44 -27.79 6.49
CA LEU A 60 -10.31 -28.47 5.83
C LEU A 60 -10.65 -29.11 4.46
N GLY A 61 -11.74 -28.67 3.83
CA GLY A 61 -12.20 -29.24 2.55
C GLY A 61 -12.82 -30.64 2.68
N ASP A 62 -13.14 -31.06 3.92
CA ASP A 62 -13.86 -32.33 4.17
C ASP A 62 -15.36 -32.08 3.89
N PRO A 63 -16.02 -32.92 3.06
CA PRO A 63 -17.46 -32.79 2.83
C PRO A 63 -18.31 -33.26 4.02
N GLU A 64 -17.70 -33.82 5.06
CA GLU A 64 -18.41 -34.25 6.28
C GLU A 64 -18.70 -33.04 7.18
N PHE A 65 -19.98 -32.86 7.52
CA PHE A 65 -20.43 -31.81 8.42
C PHE A 65 -19.80 -31.92 9.80
N THR A 66 -19.19 -30.85 10.27
CA THR A 66 -18.54 -30.77 11.58
C THR A 66 -19.27 -29.77 12.47
N LEU A 67 -19.50 -30.16 13.73
CA LEU A 67 -20.09 -29.33 14.78
C LEU A 67 -19.20 -29.35 16.01
N THR A 68 -18.68 -28.20 16.41
CA THR A 68 -17.92 -28.03 17.65
C THR A 68 -18.71 -27.21 18.65
N ARG A 69 -18.51 -27.44 19.96
CA ARG A 69 -19.23 -26.77 21.04
C ARG A 69 -18.28 -25.96 21.89
N GLY A 70 -18.73 -24.79 22.32
CA GLY A 70 -18.09 -23.95 23.29
C GLY A 70 -19.06 -22.97 23.95
N ILE A 71 -18.52 -21.88 24.48
CA ILE A 71 -19.29 -20.77 25.04
C ILE A 71 -18.79 -19.46 24.49
N VAL A 72 -19.60 -18.42 24.55
CA VAL A 72 -19.16 -17.05 24.40
C VAL A 72 -18.22 -16.72 25.57
N ALA A 73 -16.96 -16.42 25.26
CA ALA A 73 -15.94 -15.99 26.21
C ALA A 73 -16.01 -14.48 26.49
N LYS A 74 -16.17 -13.68 25.41
CA LYS A 74 -16.44 -12.23 25.46
C LYS A 74 -17.53 -11.88 24.46
N ALA A 75 -18.50 -11.08 24.91
CA ALA A 75 -19.60 -10.61 24.08
C ALA A 75 -19.17 -9.51 23.10
N GLU A 76 -18.24 -8.67 23.55
CA GLU A 76 -17.63 -7.59 22.75
C GLU A 76 -16.11 -7.77 22.82
N ALA A 77 -15.52 -8.27 21.74
CA ALA A 77 -14.10 -8.44 21.56
C ALA A 77 -13.62 -7.52 20.44
N ASP A 78 -12.33 -7.27 20.41
CA ASP A 78 -11.66 -6.52 19.36
C ASP A 78 -11.93 -7.17 17.99
N GLY A 79 -12.25 -6.37 16.99
CA GLY A 79 -12.49 -6.81 15.63
C GLY A 79 -11.35 -6.50 14.66
N ASP A 80 -10.37 -5.68 15.06
CA ASP A 80 -9.17 -5.34 14.28
C ASP A 80 -8.04 -6.36 14.52
N ILE A 81 -8.36 -7.64 14.32
CA ILE A 81 -7.44 -8.75 14.60
C ILE A 81 -6.78 -9.30 13.35
N THR A 82 -7.26 -8.93 12.17
CA THR A 82 -6.68 -9.31 10.88
C THR A 82 -6.26 -8.06 10.10
N GLY A 83 -5.33 -8.22 9.17
CA GLY A 83 -4.94 -7.14 8.26
C GLY A 83 -5.84 -7.00 7.03
N THR A 84 -7.04 -7.59 7.04
CA THR A 84 -7.91 -7.67 5.84
C THR A 84 -9.28 -7.00 6.01
N SER A 85 -9.63 -6.63 7.23
CA SER A 85 -10.93 -6.04 7.59
C SER A 85 -10.83 -5.28 8.90
N SER A 86 -11.81 -4.43 9.18
CA SER A 86 -11.97 -3.72 10.45
C SER A 86 -13.42 -3.84 10.89
N ILE A 87 -13.66 -4.68 11.89
CA ILE A 87 -15.00 -5.01 12.39
C ILE A 87 -15.19 -4.32 13.73
N ASP A 88 -16.24 -3.53 13.90
CA ASP A 88 -16.47 -2.73 15.12
C ASP A 88 -16.38 -3.55 16.39
N HIS A 89 -16.99 -4.74 16.39
CA HIS A 89 -16.83 -5.70 17.47
C HIS A 89 -17.13 -7.13 17.01
N THR A 90 -16.45 -8.07 17.65
CA THR A 90 -16.63 -9.51 17.43
C THR A 90 -17.06 -10.20 18.71
N VAL A 91 -17.53 -11.44 18.57
CA VAL A 91 -17.74 -12.35 19.69
C VAL A 91 -16.54 -13.27 19.81
N GLU A 92 -15.83 -13.26 20.95
CA GLU A 92 -14.81 -14.27 21.25
C GLU A 92 -15.48 -15.51 21.85
N HIS A 93 -15.14 -16.70 21.35
CA HIS A 93 -15.67 -17.98 21.82
C HIS A 93 -14.57 -19.06 21.87
N ASP A 94 -14.84 -20.18 22.53
CA ASP A 94 -13.93 -21.33 22.65
C ASP A 94 -14.41 -22.59 21.91
N ALA A 95 -15.47 -22.48 21.09
CA ALA A 95 -15.83 -23.52 20.12
C ALA A 95 -14.75 -23.57 19.03
N ALA A 96 -13.97 -24.63 18.98
CA ALA A 96 -12.83 -24.75 18.07
C ALA A 96 -13.26 -24.70 16.59
N ILE A 97 -12.66 -23.79 15.83
CA ILE A 97 -12.81 -23.70 14.37
C ILE A 97 -11.49 -23.96 13.66
N GLN A 98 -11.58 -24.35 12.39
CA GLN A 98 -10.45 -24.67 11.53
C GLN A 98 -10.65 -23.92 10.19
N PRO A 99 -9.62 -23.74 9.36
CA PRO A 99 -9.76 -23.22 8.01
C PRO A 99 -10.90 -23.93 7.24
N GLY A 100 -11.84 -23.15 6.72
CA GLY A 100 -13.08 -23.62 6.09
C GLY A 100 -14.33 -23.49 6.99
N ASN A 101 -14.20 -23.15 8.27
CA ASN A 101 -15.33 -22.72 9.10
C ASN A 101 -15.65 -21.23 8.97
N SER A 102 -14.71 -20.40 8.50
CA SER A 102 -14.93 -18.98 8.24
C SER A 102 -16.07 -18.78 7.23
N GLY A 103 -16.97 -17.83 7.51
CA GLY A 103 -18.23 -17.62 6.80
C GLY A 103 -19.37 -18.56 7.25
N GLY A 104 -19.08 -19.62 8.01
CA GLY A 104 -20.08 -20.52 8.59
C GLY A 104 -20.68 -19.95 9.88
N PRO A 105 -21.88 -20.43 10.30
CA PRO A 105 -22.57 -19.87 11.45
C PRO A 105 -22.00 -20.33 12.78
N LEU A 106 -21.95 -19.41 13.73
CA LEU A 106 -21.88 -19.69 15.17
C LEU A 106 -23.32 -19.65 15.70
N VAL A 107 -23.85 -20.77 16.18
CA VAL A 107 -25.26 -20.87 16.57
C VAL A 107 -25.44 -21.11 18.05
N THR A 108 -26.57 -20.67 18.61
CA THR A 108 -27.02 -21.01 19.97
C THR A 108 -27.53 -22.45 20.06
N ALA A 109 -27.81 -22.93 21.27
CA ALA A 109 -28.41 -24.26 21.48
C ALA A 109 -29.81 -24.40 20.85
N ASP A 110 -30.51 -23.31 20.60
CA ASP A 110 -31.81 -23.27 19.94
C ASP A 110 -31.70 -23.14 18.41
N GLY A 111 -30.49 -23.11 17.86
CA GLY A 111 -30.23 -23.04 16.42
C GLY A 111 -30.35 -21.66 15.81
N GLN A 112 -30.27 -20.59 16.61
CA GLN A 112 -30.24 -19.22 16.10
C GLN A 112 -28.79 -18.80 15.81
N VAL A 113 -28.54 -18.04 14.75
CA VAL A 113 -27.24 -17.53 14.34
C VAL A 113 -26.84 -16.38 15.29
N LEU A 114 -25.90 -16.64 16.19
CA LEU A 114 -25.34 -15.66 17.10
C LEU A 114 -24.20 -14.85 16.44
N GLY A 115 -23.55 -15.43 15.43
CA GLY A 115 -22.49 -14.76 14.68
C GLY A 115 -22.05 -15.56 13.44
N VAL A 116 -21.18 -14.94 12.64
CA VAL A 116 -20.52 -15.55 11.48
C VAL A 116 -19.05 -15.79 11.85
N ASN A 117 -18.61 -17.06 11.83
CA ASN A 117 -17.21 -17.38 12.15
C ASN A 117 -16.25 -16.64 11.21
N TYR A 118 -15.24 -16.03 11.78
CA TYR A 118 -14.38 -15.07 11.10
C TYR A 118 -12.89 -15.44 11.20
N ALA A 119 -12.36 -15.54 12.41
CA ALA A 119 -10.94 -15.76 12.64
C ALA A 119 -10.68 -16.73 13.79
N GLY A 120 -9.51 -17.33 13.82
CA GLY A 120 -9.11 -18.20 14.92
C GLY A 120 -7.65 -18.56 14.91
N GLY A 121 -7.16 -18.99 16.07
CA GLY A 121 -5.79 -19.46 16.28
C GLY A 121 -5.08 -18.77 17.43
N ALA A 122 -3.79 -19.04 17.58
CA ALA A 122 -2.91 -18.43 18.58
C ALA A 122 -2.25 -17.17 18.00
N MET A 123 -3.03 -16.17 17.62
CA MET A 123 -2.53 -14.99 16.91
C MET A 123 -1.67 -14.05 17.78
N ARG A 124 -2.14 -13.75 19.01
CA ARG A 124 -1.47 -12.81 19.94
C ARG A 124 -1.13 -13.44 21.29
N THR A 125 -1.55 -14.68 21.53
CA THR A 125 -1.37 -15.42 22.79
C THR A 125 -0.88 -16.83 22.53
N THR A 126 -0.51 -17.56 23.58
CA THR A 126 -0.17 -19.01 23.49
C THR A 126 -1.42 -19.90 23.55
N THR A 127 -2.61 -19.32 23.72
CA THR A 127 -3.90 -20.01 23.78
C THR A 127 -4.67 -19.72 22.52
N GLU A 128 -5.28 -20.73 21.92
CA GLU A 128 -6.17 -20.57 20.77
C GLU A 128 -7.40 -19.76 21.20
N GLN A 129 -7.77 -18.78 20.40
CA GLN A 129 -8.94 -17.95 20.54
C GLN A 129 -9.67 -17.95 19.20
N PHE A 130 -10.98 -17.85 19.21
CA PHE A 130 -11.81 -17.87 18.03
C PHE A 130 -12.81 -16.74 18.06
N TRP A 131 -13.09 -16.15 16.91
CA TRP A 131 -13.95 -14.97 16.80
C TRP A 131 -15.01 -15.17 15.73
N ALA A 132 -16.16 -14.59 15.99
CA ALA A 132 -17.27 -14.49 15.04
C ALA A 132 -17.75 -13.04 14.98
N ILE A 133 -18.16 -12.60 13.78
CA ILE A 133 -18.85 -11.32 13.57
C ILE A 133 -20.21 -11.44 14.25
N ALA A 134 -20.50 -10.56 15.22
CA ALA A 134 -21.70 -10.64 16.03
C ALA A 134 -22.99 -10.46 15.21
N SER A 135 -24.09 -11.13 15.57
CA SER A 135 -25.35 -11.08 14.84
C SER A 135 -25.98 -9.69 14.81
N ASP A 136 -25.80 -8.89 15.85
CA ASP A 136 -26.31 -7.51 15.95
C ASP A 136 -25.57 -6.54 15.02
N LEU A 137 -24.33 -6.87 14.61
CA LEU A 137 -23.57 -6.18 13.57
C LEU A 137 -23.83 -6.80 12.18
N ALA A 138 -23.74 -8.13 12.05
CA ALA A 138 -23.83 -8.80 10.77
C ALA A 138 -25.19 -8.63 10.10
N GLN A 139 -26.30 -8.70 10.86
CA GLN A 139 -27.64 -8.61 10.30
C GLN A 139 -27.91 -7.25 9.64
N PRO A 140 -27.64 -6.08 10.25
CA PRO A 140 -27.80 -4.78 9.56
C PRO A 140 -26.93 -4.67 8.30
N VAL A 141 -25.69 -5.16 8.33
CA VAL A 141 -24.79 -5.14 7.16
C VAL A 141 -25.36 -6.00 6.02
N VAL A 142 -25.86 -7.20 6.32
CA VAL A 142 -26.52 -8.08 5.33
C VAL A 142 -27.75 -7.41 4.71
N GLU A 143 -28.53 -6.64 5.49
CA GLU A 143 -29.68 -5.92 4.94
C GLU A 143 -29.24 -4.80 3.98
N GLN A 144 -28.14 -4.09 4.27
CA GLN A 144 -27.58 -3.08 3.36
C GLN A 144 -27.05 -3.73 2.06
N MET A 145 -26.34 -4.85 2.16
CA MET A 145 -25.81 -5.58 1.00
C MET A 145 -26.88 -6.13 0.04
N ARG A 146 -28.17 -6.09 0.39
CA ARG A 146 -29.26 -6.42 -0.54
C ARG A 146 -29.41 -5.41 -1.67
N ASP A 147 -28.99 -4.18 -1.43
CA ASP A 147 -29.06 -3.08 -2.39
C ASP A 147 -27.73 -2.89 -3.16
N GLY A 148 -26.69 -3.67 -2.84
CA GLY A 148 -25.35 -3.62 -3.44
C GLY A 148 -24.23 -3.71 -2.42
N ASP A 149 -23.04 -3.28 -2.81
CA ASP A 149 -21.89 -3.25 -1.92
C ASP A 149 -22.08 -2.20 -0.82
N PHE A 150 -21.57 -2.49 0.39
CA PHE A 150 -21.70 -1.64 1.56
C PHE A 150 -20.37 -1.53 2.29
N GLU A 151 -19.90 -0.31 2.61
CA GLU A 151 -18.57 -0.05 3.17
C GLU A 151 -17.49 -0.80 2.38
N SER A 152 -17.49 -0.58 1.05
CA SER A 152 -16.60 -1.23 0.12
C SER A 152 -16.21 -0.29 -1.03
N LEU A 153 -14.95 -0.29 -1.38
CA LEU A 153 -14.42 0.34 -2.61
C LEU A 153 -14.16 -0.70 -3.70
N GLY A 154 -14.34 -1.98 -3.40
CA GLY A 154 -14.07 -3.11 -4.28
C GLY A 154 -12.61 -3.55 -4.24
N ILE A 155 -11.89 -3.28 -3.17
CA ILE A 155 -10.51 -3.69 -2.95
C ILE A 155 -10.47 -4.96 -2.11
N ASN A 156 -9.90 -6.03 -2.64
CA ASN A 156 -9.44 -7.14 -1.83
C ASN A 156 -8.00 -6.84 -1.42
N GLY A 157 -7.80 -6.40 -0.21
CA GLY A 157 -6.54 -5.86 0.27
C GLY A 157 -6.02 -6.52 1.54
N TRP A 158 -4.78 -6.18 1.87
CA TRP A 158 -4.10 -6.58 3.08
C TRP A 158 -3.29 -5.41 3.63
N ALA A 159 -3.47 -5.07 4.89
CA ALA A 159 -2.64 -4.07 5.54
C ALA A 159 -1.18 -4.57 5.63
N VAL A 160 -0.28 -3.81 5.06
CA VAL A 160 1.16 -4.08 5.08
C VAL A 160 1.83 -3.00 5.91
N TYR A 161 2.75 -3.43 6.78
CA TYR A 161 3.57 -2.55 7.58
C TYR A 161 4.97 -3.13 7.69
N ASP A 162 5.95 -2.40 7.19
CA ASP A 162 7.37 -2.75 7.30
C ASP A 162 8.16 -1.52 7.76
N GLU A 163 8.53 -1.52 9.05
CA GLU A 163 9.28 -0.42 9.67
C GLU A 163 10.68 -0.26 9.06
N GLY A 164 11.29 -1.36 8.57
CA GLY A 164 12.62 -1.35 7.97
C GLY A 164 12.66 -0.72 6.58
N LEU A 165 11.55 -0.80 5.85
CA LEU A 165 11.37 -0.17 4.54
C LEU A 165 10.62 1.17 4.63
N GLY A 166 10.14 1.56 5.82
CA GLY A 166 9.27 2.71 5.97
C GLY A 166 7.94 2.59 5.22
N LEU A 167 7.53 1.36 4.89
CA LEU A 167 6.36 1.08 4.08
C LEU A 167 5.15 0.76 4.96
N ALA A 168 4.08 1.53 4.79
CA ALA A 168 2.78 1.25 5.39
C ALA A 168 1.69 1.51 4.36
N GLY A 169 0.64 0.70 4.36
CA GLY A 169 -0.48 0.89 3.44
C GLY A 169 -1.37 -0.34 3.32
N ILE A 170 -2.33 -0.26 2.40
CA ILE A 170 -3.19 -1.39 2.03
C ILE A 170 -2.72 -1.93 0.69
N TRP A 171 -2.02 -3.07 0.70
CA TRP A 171 -1.66 -3.78 -0.52
C TRP A 171 -2.89 -4.35 -1.19
N VAL A 172 -3.06 -4.06 -2.47
CA VAL A 172 -4.19 -4.47 -3.29
C VAL A 172 -3.91 -5.84 -3.91
N ALA A 173 -4.52 -6.89 -3.37
CA ALA A 173 -4.44 -8.25 -3.93
C ALA A 173 -5.34 -8.42 -5.16
N GLY A 174 -6.42 -7.66 -5.22
CA GLY A 174 -7.37 -7.69 -6.33
C GLY A 174 -8.38 -6.56 -6.26
N VAL A 175 -8.96 -6.23 -7.42
CA VAL A 175 -9.98 -5.20 -7.57
C VAL A 175 -11.21 -5.81 -8.23
N ALA A 176 -12.39 -5.55 -7.67
CA ALA A 176 -13.66 -6.00 -8.22
C ALA A 176 -13.98 -5.23 -9.51
N PRO A 177 -14.27 -5.89 -10.64
CA PRO A 177 -14.61 -5.21 -11.89
C PRO A 177 -15.87 -4.34 -11.76
N GLY A 178 -15.76 -3.06 -12.17
CA GLY A 178 -16.87 -2.09 -12.10
C GLY A 178 -17.11 -1.53 -10.70
N SER A 179 -16.18 -1.73 -9.78
CA SER A 179 -16.18 -1.09 -8.47
C SER A 179 -15.58 0.32 -8.52
N PRO A 180 -15.78 1.14 -7.47
CA PRO A 180 -15.14 2.45 -7.37
C PRO A 180 -13.62 2.43 -7.55
N ALA A 181 -12.93 1.45 -6.99
CA ALA A 181 -11.49 1.30 -7.17
C ALA A 181 -11.10 0.90 -8.60
N SER A 182 -11.92 0.06 -9.26
CA SER A 182 -11.73 -0.29 -10.67
C SER A 182 -11.92 0.92 -11.60
N ASP A 183 -12.93 1.75 -11.33
CA ASP A 183 -13.22 2.94 -12.13
C ASP A 183 -12.15 4.03 -11.93
N ALA A 184 -11.47 4.00 -10.78
CA ALA A 184 -10.34 4.86 -10.45
C ALA A 184 -8.97 4.30 -10.93
N GLU A 185 -8.97 3.18 -11.69
CA GLU A 185 -7.76 2.54 -12.23
C GLU A 185 -6.74 2.05 -11.18
N ILE A 186 -7.21 1.73 -9.97
CA ILE A 186 -6.39 1.01 -8.99
C ILE A 186 -6.19 -0.42 -9.48
N LEU A 187 -4.97 -0.91 -9.41
CA LEU A 187 -4.56 -2.21 -9.96
C LEU A 187 -4.12 -3.19 -8.85
N PRO A 188 -4.25 -4.50 -9.08
CA PRO A 188 -3.59 -5.49 -8.23
C PRO A 188 -2.07 -5.26 -8.19
N GLY A 189 -1.48 -5.24 -7.00
CA GLY A 189 -0.07 -4.90 -6.77
C GLY A 189 0.15 -3.49 -6.27
N ASP A 190 -0.80 -2.58 -6.44
CA ASP A 190 -0.76 -1.25 -5.87
C ASP A 190 -0.83 -1.29 -4.33
N ILE A 191 -0.30 -0.26 -3.67
CA ILE A 191 -0.41 -0.05 -2.22
C ILE A 191 -1.06 1.30 -1.99
N VAL A 192 -2.26 1.31 -1.41
CA VAL A 192 -2.90 2.56 -0.97
C VAL A 192 -2.21 3.02 0.31
N THR A 193 -1.48 4.13 0.24
CA THR A 193 -0.66 4.66 1.35
C THR A 193 -1.39 5.70 2.18
N SER A 194 -2.27 6.48 1.56
CA SER A 194 -3.10 7.45 2.29
C SER A 194 -4.50 7.60 1.69
N MET A 195 -5.46 7.99 2.52
CA MET A 195 -6.83 8.31 2.15
C MET A 195 -7.30 9.58 2.85
N ASN A 196 -7.82 10.57 2.10
CA ASN A 196 -8.17 11.91 2.61
C ASN A 196 -7.03 12.57 3.41
N GLY A 197 -5.77 12.33 3.00
CA GLY A 197 -4.58 12.85 3.66
C GLY A 197 -4.21 12.15 4.97
N LEU A 198 -4.88 11.06 5.33
CA LEU A 198 -4.56 10.23 6.49
C LEU A 198 -3.81 8.98 6.03
N PRO A 199 -2.62 8.67 6.55
CA PRO A 199 -1.93 7.41 6.29
C PRO A 199 -2.80 6.23 6.73
N VAL A 200 -2.81 5.13 5.94
CA VAL A 200 -3.58 3.92 6.26
C VAL A 200 -2.66 2.72 6.46
N GLY A 201 -3.11 1.75 7.26
CA GLY A 201 -2.37 0.51 7.50
C GLY A 201 -1.10 0.68 8.35
N THR A 202 -0.94 1.80 9.04
CA THR A 202 0.28 2.18 9.77
C THR A 202 0.60 1.29 10.98
N ASP A 203 -0.38 0.54 11.46
CA ASP A 203 -0.26 -0.43 12.55
C ASP A 203 -0.43 -1.90 12.09
N GLY A 204 -0.49 -2.13 10.77
CA GLY A 204 -0.75 -3.43 10.16
C GLY A 204 -2.20 -3.90 10.26
N THR A 205 -3.14 -2.98 10.55
CA THR A 205 -4.59 -3.24 10.56
C THR A 205 -5.30 -2.50 9.42
N PHE A 206 -6.55 -2.88 9.18
CA PHE A 206 -7.43 -2.25 8.17
C PHE A 206 -8.24 -1.07 8.77
N ALA A 207 -8.02 -0.73 10.04
CA ALA A 207 -8.87 0.20 10.78
C ALA A 207 -8.94 1.58 10.12
N ASP A 208 -7.79 2.24 9.88
CA ASP A 208 -7.74 3.58 9.29
C ASP A 208 -8.44 3.64 7.92
N TYR A 209 -8.22 2.60 7.07
CA TYR A 209 -8.85 2.49 5.76
C TYR A 209 -10.38 2.44 5.88
N CYS A 210 -10.91 1.59 6.75
CA CYS A 210 -12.34 1.44 6.94
C CYS A 210 -12.99 2.65 7.63
N ASP A 211 -12.29 3.30 8.54
CA ASP A 211 -12.75 4.53 9.19
C ASP A 211 -12.93 5.67 8.19
N VAL A 212 -12.02 5.78 7.20
CA VAL A 212 -12.19 6.77 6.12
C VAL A 212 -13.42 6.45 5.27
N ILE A 213 -13.63 5.18 4.87
CA ILE A 213 -14.81 4.77 4.10
C ILE A 213 -16.10 5.09 4.85
N ARG A 214 -16.20 4.69 6.13
CA ARG A 214 -17.37 4.94 6.99
C ARG A 214 -17.64 6.42 7.18
N THR A 215 -16.58 7.21 7.38
CA THR A 215 -16.70 8.67 7.60
C THR A 215 -17.06 9.41 6.32
N ALA A 216 -16.52 9.04 5.18
CA ALA A 216 -16.85 9.65 3.89
C ALA A 216 -18.31 9.37 3.49
N GLY A 217 -18.78 8.17 3.76
CA GLY A 217 -20.10 7.68 3.33
C GLY A 217 -20.10 7.19 1.88
N GLU A 218 -21.13 6.43 1.56
CA GLU A 218 -21.27 5.76 0.27
C GLU A 218 -21.23 6.73 -0.92
N GLY A 219 -20.42 6.39 -1.94
CA GLY A 219 -20.30 7.16 -3.18
C GLY A 219 -19.66 8.54 -3.03
N SER A 220 -19.16 8.90 -1.85
CA SER A 220 -18.45 10.16 -1.65
C SER A 220 -17.04 10.11 -2.24
N PRO A 221 -16.52 11.21 -2.79
CA PRO A 221 -15.13 11.29 -3.21
C PRO A 221 -14.17 11.05 -2.05
N ILE A 222 -13.18 10.21 -2.29
CA ILE A 222 -12.10 9.91 -1.36
C ILE A 222 -10.78 10.18 -2.07
N ALA A 223 -10.04 11.19 -1.64
CA ALA A 223 -8.70 11.46 -2.13
C ALA A 223 -7.78 10.31 -1.70
N VAL A 224 -6.99 9.78 -2.64
CA VAL A 224 -6.08 8.66 -2.37
C VAL A 224 -4.67 8.96 -2.87
N GLU A 225 -3.69 8.42 -2.16
CA GLU A 225 -2.34 8.27 -2.64
C GLU A 225 -2.05 6.77 -2.77
N VAL A 226 -1.49 6.39 -3.89
CA VAL A 226 -1.25 4.99 -4.26
C VAL A 226 0.21 4.86 -4.71
N LEU A 227 0.95 3.96 -4.08
CA LEU A 227 2.24 3.51 -4.58
C LEU A 227 2.00 2.35 -5.56
N ARG A 228 2.29 2.55 -6.83
CA ARG A 228 2.36 1.49 -7.83
C ARG A 228 3.70 0.79 -7.72
N TYR A 229 3.73 -0.30 -6.96
CA TYR A 229 4.98 -0.93 -6.52
C TYR A 229 5.87 -1.39 -7.68
N ASP A 230 5.27 -1.88 -8.76
CA ASP A 230 6.01 -2.41 -9.93
C ASP A 230 6.80 -1.32 -10.67
N THR A 231 6.27 -0.09 -10.74
CA THR A 231 6.90 1.06 -11.40
C THR A 231 7.50 2.05 -10.41
N SER A 232 7.22 1.87 -9.11
CA SER A 232 7.60 2.80 -8.03
C SER A 232 7.00 4.20 -8.17
N GLU A 233 5.92 4.32 -8.93
CA GLU A 233 5.20 5.58 -9.12
C GLU A 233 4.29 5.88 -7.94
N ILE A 234 4.26 7.15 -7.54
CA ILE A 234 3.27 7.66 -6.59
C ILE A 234 2.16 8.33 -7.39
N LEU A 235 0.96 7.79 -7.31
CA LEU A 235 -0.22 8.29 -7.97
C LEU A 235 -1.15 8.95 -6.95
N ARG A 236 -1.81 10.03 -7.35
CA ARG A 236 -2.82 10.71 -6.54
C ARG A 236 -4.05 10.98 -7.38
N GLY A 237 -5.20 11.00 -6.73
CA GLY A 237 -6.49 11.29 -7.35
C GLY A 237 -7.62 10.98 -6.40
N GLU A 238 -8.79 10.71 -6.93
CA GLU A 238 -9.99 10.45 -6.14
C GLU A 238 -10.68 9.17 -6.57
N ILE A 239 -11.04 8.33 -5.62
CA ILE A 239 -12.04 7.28 -5.81
C ILE A 239 -13.42 7.94 -5.65
N ASN A 240 -14.39 7.64 -6.53
CA ASN A 240 -15.72 8.27 -6.59
C ASN A 240 -15.71 9.79 -6.86
N GLY A 241 -14.59 10.36 -7.30
CA GLY A 241 -14.46 11.79 -7.57
C GLY A 241 -14.26 12.11 -9.05
N ASP A 242 -14.07 13.40 -9.32
CA ASP A 242 -13.83 13.91 -10.67
C ASP A 242 -12.33 13.98 -11.02
N GLN A 243 -11.42 13.73 -10.06
CA GLN A 243 -9.97 13.77 -10.26
C GLN A 243 -9.47 12.35 -10.54
N PRO A 244 -9.01 12.06 -11.78
CA PRO A 244 -8.42 10.76 -12.08
C PRO A 244 -7.19 10.50 -11.22
N ILE A 245 -6.88 9.22 -10.97
CA ILE A 245 -5.63 8.85 -10.30
C ILE A 245 -4.53 8.92 -11.36
N GLU A 246 -3.68 9.91 -11.22
CA GLU A 246 -2.56 10.19 -12.14
C GLU A 246 -1.25 10.17 -11.36
N THR A 247 -0.16 9.86 -12.05
CA THR A 247 1.18 9.98 -11.49
C THR A 247 1.39 11.44 -11.06
N THR A 248 1.57 11.67 -9.77
CA THR A 248 1.74 13.03 -9.23
C THR A 248 3.15 13.53 -9.36
N PHE A 249 4.07 12.63 -9.59
CA PHE A 249 5.46 12.93 -9.75
C PHE A 249 6.08 11.91 -10.72
N SER A 250 6.37 12.37 -11.90
CA SER A 250 7.28 11.75 -12.84
C SER A 250 8.19 12.88 -13.32
N PHE A 251 9.47 12.77 -13.03
CA PHE A 251 10.46 13.66 -13.62
C PHE A 251 10.46 13.54 -15.13
N ALA A 252 10.16 12.35 -15.66
CA ALA A 252 10.02 12.12 -17.08
C ALA A 252 8.99 13.06 -17.71
N ASP A 253 7.80 13.18 -17.11
CA ASP A 253 6.72 14.02 -17.65
C ASP A 253 7.03 15.52 -17.53
N GLU A 254 7.65 15.99 -16.43
CA GLU A 254 8.03 17.41 -16.27
C GLU A 254 9.18 17.83 -17.22
N VAL A 255 10.14 16.94 -17.45
CA VAL A 255 11.27 17.22 -18.36
C VAL A 255 10.87 17.01 -19.83
N GLU A 256 9.97 16.07 -20.18
CA GLU A 256 9.44 15.92 -21.53
C GLU A 256 8.69 17.19 -22.02
N ASP A 257 7.96 17.86 -21.15
CA ASP A 257 7.26 19.12 -21.51
C ASP A 257 8.23 20.27 -21.77
N GLU A 258 9.44 20.28 -21.20
CA GLU A 258 10.48 21.28 -21.45
C GLU A 258 11.46 20.89 -22.56
N VAL A 259 11.71 19.59 -22.80
CA VAL A 259 12.64 19.05 -23.81
C VAL A 259 11.97 18.78 -25.16
N ALA A 260 10.64 18.88 -25.29
CA ALA A 260 9.86 18.56 -26.51
C ALA A 260 10.16 19.43 -27.75
N THR A 261 11.42 19.79 -28.02
CA THR A 261 11.83 20.52 -29.23
C THR A 261 12.92 19.85 -30.07
N GLU A 262 13.37 18.62 -29.81
CA GLU A 262 14.24 17.92 -30.78
C GLU A 262 13.68 16.57 -31.20
N GLU A 263 13.56 16.38 -32.53
CA GLU A 263 13.02 15.22 -33.21
C GLU A 263 13.79 13.94 -32.84
N THR A 264 13.13 13.03 -32.10
CA THR A 264 13.61 11.66 -31.89
C THR A 264 13.77 10.92 -33.23
N THR A 265 14.92 10.35 -33.46
CA THR A 265 15.18 9.47 -34.58
C THR A 265 14.37 8.17 -34.42
N PRO A 266 13.47 7.81 -35.35
CA PRO A 266 12.65 6.61 -35.20
C PRO A 266 13.52 5.35 -35.36
N GLY A 267 13.66 4.55 -34.32
CA GLY A 267 14.14 3.18 -34.45
C GLY A 267 15.06 2.58 -33.37
N ALA A 268 15.28 3.22 -32.23
CA ALA A 268 15.90 2.55 -31.09
C ALA A 268 14.81 2.07 -30.12
N GLU A 269 14.85 0.79 -29.72
CA GLU A 269 14.05 0.32 -28.61
C GLU A 269 14.55 1.05 -27.35
N PRO A 270 13.66 1.52 -26.44
CA PRO A 270 14.07 2.16 -25.20
C PRO A 270 14.98 1.19 -24.41
N VAL A 271 16.14 1.67 -24.01
CA VAL A 271 17.04 0.92 -23.11
C VAL A 271 16.48 1.06 -21.70
N GLU A 272 15.94 0.00 -21.16
CA GLU A 272 15.42 -0.06 -19.81
C GLU A 272 16.51 -0.63 -18.89
N TYR A 273 16.84 0.08 -17.80
CA TYR A 273 17.80 -0.39 -16.80
C TYR A 273 17.20 -1.48 -15.91
N ALA A 274 18.04 -2.41 -15.46
CA ALA A 274 17.73 -3.26 -14.33
C ALA A 274 18.23 -2.59 -13.04
N TYR A 275 17.48 -2.71 -11.93
CA TYR A 275 17.78 -2.01 -10.69
C TYR A 275 18.20 -2.95 -9.57
N GLU A 276 19.03 -2.44 -8.66
CA GLU A 276 19.36 -3.09 -7.40
C GLU A 276 19.48 -2.07 -6.27
N SER A 277 19.07 -2.47 -5.07
CA SER A 277 19.17 -1.62 -3.88
C SER A 277 20.60 -1.57 -3.38
N VAL A 278 21.10 -0.37 -3.14
CA VAL A 278 22.45 -0.09 -2.63
C VAL A 278 22.34 0.56 -1.26
N ILE A 279 23.20 0.12 -0.33
CA ILE A 279 23.30 0.70 1.01
C ILE A 279 24.71 1.22 1.22
N ASP A 280 24.86 2.38 1.86
CA ASP A 280 26.18 2.95 2.21
C ASP A 280 26.91 2.12 3.26
N GLU A 281 28.24 2.30 3.40
CA GLU A 281 29.04 1.52 4.36
C GLU A 281 28.69 1.80 5.83
N THR A 282 27.98 2.89 6.15
CA THR A 282 27.47 3.13 7.51
C THR A 282 26.19 2.33 7.78
N GLY A 283 25.54 1.80 6.74
CA GLY A 283 24.25 1.10 6.82
C GLY A 283 23.07 2.02 7.14
N GLN A 284 23.19 3.33 6.88
CA GLN A 284 22.16 4.32 7.22
C GLN A 284 21.41 4.87 6.01
N LEU A 285 22.00 4.85 4.83
CA LEU A 285 21.42 5.43 3.61
C LEU A 285 21.25 4.35 2.54
N THR A 286 20.09 4.29 1.91
CA THR A 286 19.78 3.31 0.86
C THR A 286 19.11 3.99 -0.31
N VAL A 287 19.29 3.43 -1.53
CA VAL A 287 18.64 3.88 -2.78
C VAL A 287 18.76 2.78 -3.82
N ASP A 288 17.79 2.68 -4.71
CA ASP A 288 17.89 1.83 -5.90
C ASP A 288 18.66 2.55 -7.00
N VAL A 289 19.59 1.85 -7.64
CA VAL A 289 20.36 2.36 -8.76
C VAL A 289 20.44 1.33 -9.88
N PRO A 290 20.66 1.75 -11.14
CA PRO A 290 20.89 0.81 -12.22
C PRO A 290 22.04 -0.17 -11.93
N VAL A 291 21.83 -1.43 -12.29
CA VAL A 291 22.89 -2.47 -12.21
C VAL A 291 24.06 -2.09 -13.13
N GLU A 292 23.75 -1.40 -14.22
CA GLU A 292 24.72 -0.86 -15.17
C GLU A 292 25.63 0.24 -14.59
N TRP A 293 25.20 0.89 -13.48
CA TRP A 293 26.02 1.84 -12.72
C TRP A 293 26.88 1.08 -11.71
N ALA A 294 27.78 0.26 -12.25
CA ALA A 294 28.60 -0.66 -11.46
C ALA A 294 29.81 0.01 -10.76
N SER A 295 30.13 1.27 -11.14
CA SER A 295 31.19 2.06 -10.49
C SER A 295 30.59 2.83 -9.33
N ARG A 296 30.95 2.45 -8.06
CA ARG A 296 30.29 2.97 -6.86
C ARG A 296 31.30 3.39 -5.80
N ASP A 297 30.98 4.46 -5.07
CA ASP A 297 31.61 4.84 -3.82
C ASP A 297 30.55 4.90 -2.72
N LEU A 298 30.69 4.02 -1.74
CA LEU A 298 29.76 3.83 -0.62
C LEU A 298 30.41 4.21 0.73
N ALA A 299 31.69 4.66 0.70
CA ALA A 299 32.39 5.06 1.90
C ALA A 299 31.79 6.38 2.46
N PRO A 300 31.77 6.54 3.78
CA PRO A 300 31.27 7.77 4.38
C PRO A 300 31.95 9.02 3.83
N GLY A 301 31.17 10.02 3.46
CA GLY A 301 31.68 11.34 3.13
C GLY A 301 32.29 12.02 4.38
N THR A 302 33.21 12.95 4.19
CA THR A 302 33.80 13.70 5.29
C THR A 302 33.60 15.19 5.06
N LEU A 303 32.92 15.86 6.00
CA LEU A 303 32.69 17.30 5.98
C LEU A 303 34.01 18.04 6.38
N GLU A 304 34.06 19.37 6.13
CA GLU A 304 35.21 20.21 6.42
C GLU A 304 35.67 20.19 7.92
N ASP A 305 34.68 19.95 8.81
CA ASP A 305 34.95 19.85 10.26
C ASP A 305 35.38 18.46 10.72
N GLY A 306 35.48 17.50 9.78
CA GLY A 306 35.87 16.11 10.02
C GLY A 306 34.73 15.20 10.42
N THR A 307 33.47 15.67 10.35
CA THR A 307 32.29 14.83 10.59
C THR A 307 32.10 13.86 9.42
N GLU A 308 31.93 12.57 9.70
CA GLU A 308 31.57 11.56 8.73
C GLU A 308 30.03 11.58 8.50
N VAL A 309 29.62 11.46 7.24
CA VAL A 309 28.21 11.48 6.82
C VAL A 309 27.92 10.32 5.87
N PRO A 310 26.71 9.72 5.93
CA PRO A 310 26.28 8.69 4.99
C PRO A 310 26.34 9.23 3.55
N TYR A 311 26.88 8.42 2.63
CA TYR A 311 27.15 8.84 1.26
C TYR A 311 27.06 7.66 0.30
N ILE A 312 26.40 7.87 -0.83
CA ILE A 312 26.35 6.95 -1.96
C ILE A 312 26.66 7.72 -3.24
N ALA A 313 27.58 7.23 -4.04
CA ALA A 313 27.72 7.66 -5.44
C ALA A 313 27.73 6.44 -6.34
N ALA A 314 26.99 6.50 -7.44
CA ALA A 314 26.89 5.42 -8.41
C ALA A 314 26.83 5.99 -9.84
N SER A 315 27.55 5.34 -10.75
CA SER A 315 27.64 5.72 -12.17
C SER A 315 28.15 4.54 -12.99
N SER A 316 28.00 4.61 -14.30
CA SER A 316 28.69 3.69 -15.21
C SER A 316 30.23 3.88 -15.14
N GLU A 317 30.69 5.13 -14.91
CA GLU A 317 32.10 5.50 -14.75
C GLU A 317 32.19 6.71 -13.79
N LEU A 318 32.57 6.44 -12.53
CA LEU A 318 32.44 7.41 -11.43
C LEU A 318 33.41 8.61 -11.57
N GLU A 319 34.62 8.41 -12.11
CA GLU A 319 35.60 9.50 -12.30
C GLU A 319 35.09 10.53 -13.32
N GLY A 320 34.44 10.05 -14.40
CA GLY A 320 33.82 10.92 -15.42
C GLY A 320 32.56 11.60 -14.91
N PHE A 321 31.73 10.93 -14.12
CA PHE A 321 30.56 11.52 -13.48
C PHE A 321 30.93 12.65 -12.51
N LEU A 322 31.88 12.43 -11.63
CA LEU A 322 32.30 13.42 -10.64
C LEU A 322 33.16 14.56 -11.23
N GLY A 323 33.71 14.39 -12.41
CA GLY A 323 34.64 15.35 -13.04
C GLY A 323 34.20 15.98 -14.34
N GLY A 324 33.01 15.63 -14.86
CA GLY A 324 32.54 16.10 -16.19
C GLY A 324 31.04 15.94 -16.39
N TRP A 325 30.60 16.13 -17.63
CA TRP A 325 29.17 16.17 -18.01
C TRP A 325 28.78 14.99 -18.93
N GLU A 326 29.67 14.04 -19.17
CA GLU A 326 29.46 13.01 -20.21
C GLU A 326 29.10 11.62 -19.66
N GLN A 327 28.85 11.49 -18.34
CA GLN A 327 28.56 10.22 -17.70
C GLN A 327 27.31 10.34 -16.81
N PRO A 328 26.30 9.49 -16.96
CA PRO A 328 25.16 9.49 -16.04
C PRO A 328 25.56 9.00 -14.67
N GLY A 329 24.88 9.46 -13.64
CA GLY A 329 25.15 9.02 -12.29
C GLY A 329 24.31 9.72 -11.25
N LEU A 330 24.38 9.18 -10.05
CA LEU A 330 23.72 9.66 -8.85
C LEU A 330 24.72 9.87 -7.73
N LEU A 331 24.58 10.97 -7.00
CA LEU A 331 25.22 11.22 -5.71
C LEU A 331 24.13 11.50 -4.68
N LEU A 332 24.17 10.81 -3.56
CA LEU A 332 23.22 10.95 -2.46
C LEU A 332 24.01 11.09 -1.14
N VAL A 333 23.72 12.13 -0.36
CA VAL A 333 24.40 12.37 0.92
C VAL A 333 23.41 12.82 1.98
N ALA A 334 23.58 12.34 3.21
CA ALA A 334 22.81 12.75 4.35
C ALA A 334 23.63 13.71 5.24
N LEU A 335 23.22 14.96 5.26
CA LEU A 335 23.87 16.03 6.01
C LEU A 335 23.15 16.28 7.35
N PRO A 336 23.80 16.89 8.36
CA PRO A 336 23.07 17.40 9.52
C PRO A 336 21.93 18.33 9.11
N ARG A 337 20.77 18.16 9.73
CA ARG A 337 19.53 18.88 9.39
C ARG A 337 19.73 20.39 9.35
N THR A 338 19.21 21.02 8.30
CA THR A 338 19.08 22.46 8.17
C THR A 338 17.64 22.85 7.86
N ASP A 339 17.20 24.02 8.36
CA ASP A 339 15.90 24.59 8.01
C ASP A 339 16.01 25.55 6.80
N ASP A 340 17.21 25.84 6.33
CA ASP A 340 17.48 26.70 5.17
C ASP A 340 17.63 25.83 3.90
N ILE A 341 16.50 25.35 3.41
CA ILE A 341 16.43 24.51 2.18
C ILE A 341 16.86 25.34 0.96
N ASP A 342 16.38 26.60 0.83
CA ASP A 342 16.70 27.44 -0.32
C ASP A 342 18.22 27.78 -0.35
N GLY A 343 18.81 28.08 0.80
CA GLY A 343 20.27 28.33 0.90
C GLY A 343 21.09 27.08 0.59
N SER A 344 20.62 25.91 1.02
CA SER A 344 21.28 24.64 0.70
C SER A 344 21.15 24.31 -0.78
N LEU A 345 19.97 24.49 -1.39
CA LEU A 345 19.77 24.25 -2.82
C LEU A 345 20.69 25.15 -3.66
N ALA A 346 20.77 26.44 -3.32
CA ALA A 346 21.70 27.37 -3.97
C ALA A 346 23.18 27.01 -3.80
N GLN A 347 23.57 26.35 -2.70
CA GLN A 347 24.95 25.88 -2.47
C GLN A 347 25.35 24.76 -3.44
N TYR A 348 24.40 23.93 -3.83
CA TYR A 348 24.59 22.81 -4.75
C TYR A 348 24.10 23.12 -6.17
N GLY A 349 24.00 24.42 -6.50
CA GLY A 349 23.57 24.90 -7.81
C GLY A 349 24.71 24.95 -8.83
N PHE A 350 24.36 25.00 -10.11
CA PHE A 350 25.27 25.03 -11.26
C PHE A 350 25.18 26.34 -12.05
N ASP A 351 24.96 27.46 -11.37
CA ASP A 351 24.89 28.78 -11.99
C ASP A 351 26.13 29.08 -12.84
N GLY A 352 25.91 29.39 -14.11
CA GLY A 352 26.97 29.76 -15.06
C GLY A 352 27.60 28.56 -15.78
N GLU A 353 27.29 27.33 -15.40
CA GLU A 353 27.69 26.10 -16.10
C GLU A 353 26.50 25.42 -16.79
N CYS A 354 25.28 25.65 -16.32
CA CYS A 354 24.04 25.17 -16.85
C CYS A 354 23.01 26.29 -17.08
N SER A 355 21.97 26.02 -17.85
CA SER A 355 20.76 26.85 -17.95
C SER A 355 19.82 26.50 -16.79
N ASP A 356 19.15 27.52 -16.19
CA ASP A 356 18.18 27.29 -15.12
C ASP A 356 16.87 26.72 -15.70
N GLY A 357 16.49 25.52 -15.33
CA GLY A 357 15.25 24.82 -15.68
C GLY A 357 14.15 24.98 -14.62
N GLY A 358 14.41 25.73 -13.54
CA GLY A 358 13.41 26.05 -12.52
C GLY A 358 13.57 25.29 -11.20
N ILE A 359 12.85 25.75 -10.19
CA ILE A 359 12.79 25.17 -8.85
C ILE A 359 11.35 24.79 -8.55
N SER A 360 11.16 23.55 -8.07
CA SER A 360 9.88 23.01 -7.65
C SER A 360 9.92 22.51 -6.18
N ASP A 361 8.76 22.49 -5.54
CA ASP A 361 8.62 21.90 -4.21
C ASP A 361 8.63 20.37 -4.32
N TYR A 362 9.27 19.71 -3.37
CA TYR A 362 9.31 18.26 -3.25
C TYR A 362 8.67 17.81 -1.93
N THR A 363 7.82 16.83 -1.99
CA THR A 363 7.30 16.15 -0.80
C THR A 363 6.91 14.73 -1.13
N ASP A 364 7.35 13.81 -0.28
CA ASP A 364 6.89 12.41 -0.25
C ASP A 364 6.46 12.06 1.19
N ASN A 365 6.29 10.76 1.50
CA ASN A 365 5.84 10.31 2.83
C ASN A 365 6.90 10.52 3.94
N VAL A 366 8.17 10.70 3.57
CA VAL A 366 9.31 10.75 4.50
C VAL A 366 10.00 12.11 4.45
N PHE A 367 10.10 12.72 3.26
CA PHE A 367 10.89 13.91 3.02
C PHE A 367 10.06 15.08 2.51
N THR A 368 10.48 16.29 2.89
CA THR A 368 9.91 17.53 2.38
C THR A 368 11.03 18.53 2.07
N GLY A 369 11.02 19.11 0.88
CA GLY A 369 12.08 20.00 0.45
C GLY A 369 11.80 20.65 -0.90
N LYS A 370 12.86 20.82 -1.68
CA LYS A 370 12.82 21.37 -3.03
C LYS A 370 13.83 20.70 -3.93
N TYR A 371 13.55 20.68 -5.23
CA TYR A 371 14.51 20.33 -6.24
C TYR A 371 14.66 21.45 -7.27
N GLN A 372 15.79 21.45 -7.96
CA GLN A 372 16.09 22.35 -9.08
C GLN A 372 16.58 21.54 -10.26
N VAL A 373 16.03 21.87 -11.44
CA VAL A 373 16.47 21.33 -12.73
C VAL A 373 17.49 22.27 -13.37
N TRP A 374 18.54 21.71 -13.91
CA TRP A 374 19.59 22.41 -14.61
C TRP A 374 19.75 21.79 -15.99
N LEU A 375 19.66 22.59 -17.04
CA LEU A 375 19.64 22.16 -18.44
C LEU A 375 20.95 22.50 -19.17
N ASP A 376 21.29 21.70 -20.17
CA ASP A 376 22.41 21.95 -21.10
C ASP A 376 23.76 22.17 -20.38
N CYS A 377 24.06 21.39 -19.36
CA CYS A 377 25.22 21.57 -18.50
C CYS A 377 26.55 21.38 -19.25
N GLY A 378 27.50 22.29 -18.99
CA GLY A 378 28.79 22.29 -19.65
C GLY A 378 28.73 22.54 -21.16
N GLY A 379 27.58 23.00 -21.70
CA GLY A 379 27.35 23.15 -23.13
C GLY A 379 27.13 21.83 -23.87
N THR A 380 26.74 20.80 -23.17
CA THR A 380 26.31 19.49 -23.66
C THR A 380 24.78 19.39 -23.60
N THR A 381 24.19 18.24 -23.91
CA THR A 381 22.76 17.91 -23.72
C THR A 381 22.52 17.25 -22.37
N THR A 382 23.39 17.45 -21.40
CA THR A 382 23.30 16.83 -20.07
C THR A 382 22.50 17.72 -19.16
N ASP A 383 21.52 17.14 -18.51
CA ASP A 383 20.72 17.78 -17.49
C ASP A 383 21.11 17.28 -16.11
N ILE A 384 20.92 18.14 -15.10
CA ILE A 384 21.16 17.80 -13.70
C ILE A 384 19.95 18.12 -12.88
N VAL A 385 19.61 17.24 -11.96
CA VAL A 385 18.62 17.48 -10.94
C VAL A 385 19.29 17.48 -9.57
N THR A 386 19.08 18.58 -8.84
CA THR A 386 19.53 18.72 -7.44
C THR A 386 18.32 18.74 -6.53
N LEU A 387 18.21 17.76 -5.63
CA LEU A 387 17.19 17.72 -4.55
C LEU A 387 17.84 18.09 -3.22
N VAL A 388 17.15 18.90 -2.42
CA VAL A 388 17.45 19.11 -1.00
C VAL A 388 16.17 18.93 -0.20
N ALA A 389 16.12 17.94 0.67
CA ALA A 389 14.93 17.61 1.43
C ALA A 389 15.25 17.22 2.88
N ASN A 390 14.35 17.57 3.79
CA ASN A 390 14.41 17.21 5.20
C ASN A 390 13.54 15.98 5.47
N ASP A 391 14.10 15.04 6.21
CA ASP A 391 13.33 13.95 6.82
C ASP A 391 12.26 14.50 7.79
N ALA A 392 11.04 13.94 7.76
CA ALA A 392 9.89 14.35 8.56
C ALA A 392 10.11 14.07 10.06
N GLY A 393 10.92 14.88 10.73
CA GLY A 393 11.22 14.79 12.17
C GLY A 393 12.56 14.18 12.50
N GLY A 394 13.34 13.73 11.52
CA GLY A 394 14.69 13.20 11.70
C GLY A 394 15.78 14.28 11.78
N PRO A 395 17.01 13.88 12.07
CA PRO A 395 18.14 14.78 12.26
C PRO A 395 18.89 15.16 10.98
N TYR A 396 18.41 14.75 9.81
CA TYR A 396 19.12 14.86 8.55
C TYR A 396 18.44 15.74 7.51
N THR A 397 19.26 16.32 6.65
CA THR A 397 18.88 16.87 5.35
C THR A 397 19.54 16.01 4.28
N VAL A 398 18.78 15.47 3.36
CA VAL A 398 19.29 14.73 2.21
C VAL A 398 19.59 15.71 1.09
N VAL A 399 20.72 15.52 0.43
CA VAL A 399 21.04 16.15 -0.85
C VAL A 399 21.28 15.05 -1.86
N MET A 400 20.49 15.06 -2.94
CA MET A 400 20.68 14.19 -4.10
C MET A 400 21.05 15.04 -5.32
N LEU A 401 22.00 14.54 -6.11
CA LEU A 401 22.39 15.12 -7.38
C LEU A 401 22.42 14.00 -8.40
N ALA A 402 21.66 14.14 -9.49
CA ALA A 402 21.63 13.21 -10.58
C ALA A 402 21.99 13.88 -11.91
N GLN A 403 22.81 13.21 -12.72
CA GLN A 403 23.22 13.63 -14.03
C GLN A 403 22.57 12.73 -15.08
N ILE A 404 21.80 13.33 -15.99
CA ILE A 404 20.87 12.69 -16.92
C ILE A 404 21.35 12.98 -18.35
N LEU A 405 21.52 11.94 -19.13
CA LEU A 405 21.98 12.01 -20.53
C LEU A 405 21.01 11.33 -21.49
N SER A 406 20.04 10.56 -20.96
CA SER A 406 19.08 9.77 -21.76
C SER A 406 17.80 9.53 -20.99
N ASP A 407 16.73 9.08 -21.67
CA ASP A 407 15.45 8.68 -21.07
C ASP A 407 15.64 7.55 -20.04
N ALA A 408 16.61 6.64 -20.26
CA ALA A 408 16.91 5.59 -19.29
C ALA A 408 17.49 6.16 -17.99
N ASP A 409 18.32 7.21 -18.06
CA ASP A 409 18.88 7.89 -16.87
C ASP A 409 17.80 8.69 -16.13
N LEU A 410 16.83 9.23 -16.87
CA LEU A 410 15.66 9.88 -16.29
C LEU A 410 14.81 8.88 -15.49
N GLY A 411 14.55 7.68 -16.07
CA GLY A 411 13.91 6.58 -15.36
C GLY A 411 14.71 6.11 -14.11
N ALA A 412 16.04 6.18 -14.18
CA ALA A 412 16.88 5.88 -13.01
C ALA A 412 16.75 6.94 -11.89
N LEU A 413 16.58 8.21 -12.26
CA LEU A 413 16.30 9.27 -11.32
C LEU A 413 14.93 9.09 -10.65
N ASP A 414 13.87 8.83 -11.42
CA ASP A 414 12.53 8.55 -10.88
C ASP A 414 12.59 7.38 -9.89
N ARG A 415 13.29 6.30 -10.25
CA ARG A 415 13.49 5.16 -9.35
C ARG A 415 14.23 5.55 -8.07
N ALA A 416 15.27 6.36 -8.18
CA ALA A 416 16.03 6.81 -7.02
C ALA A 416 15.18 7.68 -6.09
N PHE A 417 14.36 8.58 -6.64
CA PHE A 417 13.45 9.43 -5.85
C PHE A 417 12.37 8.62 -5.11
N GLY A 418 11.88 7.54 -5.72
CA GLY A 418 10.89 6.67 -5.08
C GLY A 418 11.47 5.70 -4.04
N THR A 419 12.82 5.56 -3.97
CA THR A 419 13.42 4.47 -3.16
C THR A 419 14.49 4.93 -2.18
N PHE A 420 15.00 6.18 -2.27
CA PHE A 420 15.96 6.64 -1.27
C PHE A 420 15.34 6.75 0.12
N ASN A 421 16.06 6.27 1.12
CA ASN A 421 15.56 6.27 2.49
C ASN A 421 16.71 6.20 3.50
N PHE A 422 16.42 6.53 4.76
CA PHE A 422 17.29 6.21 5.87
C PHE A 422 16.94 4.83 6.42
N ALA A 423 17.92 3.93 6.47
CA ALA A 423 17.78 2.72 7.25
C ALA A 423 17.76 3.09 8.73
N THR A 424 16.61 2.98 9.37
CA THR A 424 16.52 3.18 10.84
C THR A 424 17.30 2.10 11.55
N SER A 425 18.28 2.51 12.35
CA SER A 425 19.09 1.64 13.20
C SER A 425 18.30 1.02 14.36
#